data_2686f2646d24d3abb4e48cf0a9cf4e93
#
_entry.id   2686f2646d24d3abb4e48cf0a9cf4e93
#
_cell.length_a   1.000
_cell.length_b   1.000
_cell.length_c   1.000
_cell.angle_alpha   90.00
_cell.angle_beta   90.00
_cell.angle_gamma   90.00
#
_symmetry.space_group_name_H-M   'P 1'
#
loop_
_entity.id
_entity.type
_entity.pdbx_description
1 polymer ?
#
loop_
_entity_poly.entity_id
_entity_poly.type
_entity_poly.pdbx_seq_one_letter_code
_entity_poly.pdbx_strand_id
1 'polypeptide(L)'
;MQKASLVIVSPALADANNGNWQTARRWQSMLSERYQVRICRDWSGSGRDAEDSAMIALHARRSAASIQAWAQQHPDRGLAVVLTGTDLYRDIAQDAQARHSLELAQQLVLLQECAPLALPAALRPKSRVIFQSCSARTPQHKTTRQLRVLVVGHLREEKSPQTVWQAARLLRDQPGLLIDHVGAALAPVWAEQALAVMHDCPQYRWLGALPHEATRRRIQRAHLLLHPSLMEGGAHVIMEAVRSGTPVLASRVDGNVGMLGPDYAGYFECGDAAALADLLLRCRDEVQAGSPALHGLPSPSLLERLQQQCGQRAPLFDPARERAALLALGAELLARP
;
A
#
# COMPACT_ATOMS: atom_id res chain seq x y z
N MET A 1 -19.97 -9.84 30.16
CA MET A 1 -18.86 -10.77 29.76
C MET A 1 -17.63 -9.94 29.46
N GLN A 2 -16.47 -10.34 29.98
CA GLN A 2 -15.20 -9.67 29.68
C GLN A 2 -14.85 -9.94 28.21
N LYS A 3 -14.41 -8.89 27.50
CA LYS A 3 -13.96 -9.06 26.10
C LYS A 3 -12.69 -9.92 26.06
N ALA A 4 -12.60 -10.84 25.10
CA ALA A 4 -11.38 -11.59 24.86
C ALA A 4 -10.21 -10.65 24.46
N SER A 5 -9.01 -10.94 24.94
CA SER A 5 -7.79 -10.17 24.66
C SER A 5 -7.15 -10.60 23.34
N LEU A 6 -6.80 -9.61 22.49
CA LEU A 6 -6.12 -9.83 21.23
C LEU A 6 -4.90 -8.91 21.15
N VAL A 7 -3.74 -9.47 20.86
CA VAL A 7 -2.52 -8.67 20.65
C VAL A 7 -2.21 -8.50 19.16
N ILE A 8 -1.86 -7.29 18.77
CA ILE A 8 -1.27 -6.99 17.46
C ILE A 8 0.22 -6.71 17.67
N VAL A 9 1.07 -7.59 17.14
CA VAL A 9 2.53 -7.37 17.12
C VAL A 9 2.89 -6.60 15.85
N SER A 10 3.56 -5.45 16.00
CA SER A 10 3.96 -4.60 14.89
C SER A 10 5.42 -4.19 15.03
N PRO A 11 6.28 -4.44 14.02
CA PRO A 11 7.69 -4.09 14.05
C PRO A 11 7.95 -2.58 14.07
N ALA A 12 6.91 -1.77 13.87
CA ALA A 12 6.96 -0.32 13.92
C ALA A 12 5.80 0.22 14.75
N LEU A 13 6.07 1.19 15.59
CA LEU A 13 5.09 1.91 16.39
C LEU A 13 4.93 3.36 15.89
N ALA A 14 4.29 4.21 16.70
CA ALA A 14 3.95 5.58 16.33
C ALA A 14 5.14 6.45 15.90
N ASP A 15 6.31 6.19 16.46
CA ASP A 15 7.57 6.86 16.16
C ASP A 15 8.03 6.68 14.71
N ALA A 16 7.80 5.51 14.13
CA ALA A 16 8.21 5.19 12.76
C ALA A 16 7.20 5.64 11.70
N ASN A 17 5.94 5.87 12.08
CA ASN A 17 4.82 6.31 11.21
C ASN A 17 4.81 5.69 9.80
N ASN A 18 5.07 4.41 9.70
CA ASN A 18 5.11 3.67 8.44
C ASN A 18 3.85 2.82 8.21
N GLY A 19 3.81 2.08 7.07
CA GLY A 19 2.66 1.24 6.69
C GLY A 19 2.25 0.22 7.75
N ASN A 20 3.20 -0.42 8.45
CA ASN A 20 2.89 -1.38 9.50
C ASN A 20 2.18 -0.72 10.69
N TRP A 21 2.66 0.43 11.15
CA TRP A 21 1.99 1.19 12.21
C TRP A 21 0.58 1.62 11.81
N GLN A 22 0.40 2.15 10.59
CA GLN A 22 -0.91 2.57 10.10
C GLN A 22 -1.89 1.38 10.04
N THR A 23 -1.42 0.22 9.63
CA THR A 23 -2.20 -1.03 9.63
C THR A 23 -2.57 -1.45 11.05
N ALA A 24 -1.59 -1.54 11.95
CA ALA A 24 -1.81 -1.96 13.33
C ALA A 24 -2.81 -1.05 14.04
N ARG A 25 -2.63 0.27 13.94
CA ARG A 25 -3.53 1.26 14.56
C ARG A 25 -4.95 1.17 14.02
N ARG A 26 -5.11 1.04 12.71
CA ARG A 26 -6.43 0.93 12.08
C ARG A 26 -7.12 -0.37 12.49
N TRP A 27 -6.40 -1.49 12.49
CA TRP A 27 -6.93 -2.79 12.89
C TRP A 27 -7.27 -2.82 14.39
N GLN A 28 -6.45 -2.21 15.24
CA GLN A 28 -6.80 -2.04 16.65
C GLN A 28 -8.14 -1.32 16.78
N SER A 29 -8.33 -0.20 16.10
CA SER A 29 -9.59 0.57 16.16
C SER A 29 -10.79 -0.26 15.72
N MET A 30 -10.68 -1.02 14.62
CA MET A 30 -11.77 -1.84 14.09
C MET A 30 -12.11 -3.04 14.98
N LEU A 31 -11.08 -3.70 15.54
CA LEU A 31 -11.26 -4.89 16.38
C LEU A 31 -11.69 -4.53 17.81
N SER A 32 -11.40 -3.32 18.30
CA SER A 32 -11.75 -2.87 19.66
C SER A 32 -13.25 -2.76 19.90
N GLU A 33 -14.06 -2.77 18.84
CA GLU A 33 -15.51 -2.89 18.96
C GLU A 33 -15.92 -4.16 19.71
N ARG A 34 -15.26 -5.28 19.43
CA ARG A 34 -15.61 -6.61 19.96
C ARG A 34 -14.59 -7.18 20.94
N TYR A 35 -13.32 -6.83 20.84
CA TYR A 35 -12.21 -7.40 21.59
C TYR A 35 -11.49 -6.35 22.43
N GLN A 36 -10.73 -6.76 23.43
CA GLN A 36 -9.74 -5.93 24.09
C GLN A 36 -8.45 -6.03 23.30
N VAL A 37 -8.09 -4.96 22.54
CA VAL A 37 -6.98 -5.01 21.59
C VAL A 37 -5.84 -4.11 22.04
N ARG A 38 -4.63 -4.66 22.11
CA ARG A 38 -3.41 -3.89 22.34
C ARG A 38 -2.42 -4.05 21.19
N ILE A 39 -1.53 -3.08 21.05
CA ILE A 39 -0.41 -3.14 20.10
C ILE A 39 0.87 -3.18 20.91
N CYS A 40 1.82 -4.04 20.52
CA CYS A 40 3.17 -4.07 21.06
C CYS A 40 4.18 -4.25 19.92
N ARG A 41 5.45 -3.93 20.20
CA ARG A 41 6.55 -4.21 19.27
C ARG A 41 6.98 -5.66 19.38
N ASP A 42 7.14 -6.10 20.62
CA ASP A 42 7.61 -7.43 20.98
C ASP A 42 6.64 -8.06 21.96
N TRP A 43 6.45 -9.37 21.84
CA TRP A 43 5.64 -10.20 22.74
C TRP A 43 6.53 -11.29 23.34
N SER A 44 6.55 -11.39 24.66
CA SER A 44 7.45 -12.31 25.41
C SER A 44 6.72 -13.43 26.14
N GLY A 45 5.40 -13.37 26.24
CA GLY A 45 4.59 -14.32 26.99
C GLY A 45 4.61 -14.12 28.50
N SER A 46 5.23 -13.05 29.02
CA SER A 46 5.33 -12.78 30.46
C SER A 46 4.51 -11.55 30.85
N GLY A 47 4.17 -11.44 32.13
CA GLY A 47 3.38 -10.32 32.65
C GLY A 47 2.03 -10.20 31.95
N ARG A 48 1.74 -9.01 31.40
CA ARG A 48 0.49 -8.74 30.67
C ARG A 48 0.30 -9.57 29.40
N ASP A 49 1.38 -10.04 28.80
CA ASP A 49 1.35 -10.86 27.58
C ASP A 49 0.62 -12.19 27.81
N ALA A 50 0.69 -12.75 29.03
CA ALA A 50 0.04 -14.01 29.39
C ALA A 50 -1.50 -13.95 29.34
N GLU A 51 -2.10 -12.76 29.32
CA GLU A 51 -3.54 -12.57 29.26
C GLU A 51 -4.10 -12.61 27.83
N ASP A 52 -3.22 -12.60 26.82
CA ASP A 52 -3.65 -12.57 25.42
C ASP A 52 -4.21 -13.92 24.98
N SER A 53 -5.33 -13.89 24.27
CA SER A 53 -6.05 -15.07 23.79
C SER A 53 -5.81 -15.37 22.32
N ALA A 54 -5.40 -14.37 21.52
CA ALA A 54 -5.03 -14.53 20.12
C ALA A 54 -3.99 -13.48 19.72
N MET A 55 -3.17 -13.80 18.70
CA MET A 55 -2.14 -12.91 18.16
C MET A 55 -2.35 -12.64 16.67
N ILE A 56 -2.19 -11.39 16.27
CA ILE A 56 -2.02 -10.96 14.87
C ILE A 56 -0.63 -10.31 14.75
N ALA A 57 0.31 -10.96 14.08
CA ALA A 57 1.68 -10.46 13.90
C ALA A 57 1.88 -9.88 12.50
N LEU A 58 2.30 -8.63 12.41
CA LEU A 58 2.61 -7.96 11.14
C LEU A 58 4.06 -8.22 10.75
N HIS A 59 4.30 -8.66 9.52
CA HIS A 59 5.61 -8.91 8.93
C HIS A 59 6.33 -10.16 9.46
N ALA A 60 6.30 -11.24 8.71
CA ALA A 60 6.78 -12.58 9.09
C ALA A 60 8.20 -12.61 9.66
N ARG A 61 9.15 -11.87 9.05
CA ARG A 61 10.55 -11.84 9.51
C ARG A 61 10.76 -10.96 10.74
N ARG A 62 10.22 -9.73 10.71
CA ARG A 62 10.49 -8.75 11.78
C ARG A 62 9.79 -9.06 13.10
N SER A 63 8.69 -9.82 13.03
CA SER A 63 7.95 -10.28 14.21
C SER A 63 8.26 -11.75 14.55
N ALA A 64 9.27 -12.38 13.93
CA ALA A 64 9.56 -13.80 14.05
C ALA A 64 9.78 -14.26 15.51
N ALA A 65 10.50 -13.48 16.31
CA ALA A 65 10.74 -13.79 17.73
C ALA A 65 9.43 -13.87 18.53
N SER A 66 8.52 -12.91 18.34
CA SER A 66 7.20 -12.91 19.00
C SER A 66 6.31 -14.04 18.50
N ILE A 67 6.33 -14.34 17.20
CA ILE A 67 5.60 -15.44 16.57
C ILE A 67 6.05 -16.78 17.16
N GLN A 68 7.37 -16.99 17.26
CA GLN A 68 7.95 -18.21 17.82
C GLN A 68 7.63 -18.36 19.31
N ALA A 69 7.78 -17.28 20.10
CA ALA A 69 7.43 -17.29 21.52
C ALA A 69 5.94 -17.62 21.74
N TRP A 70 5.05 -17.05 20.91
CA TRP A 70 3.63 -17.36 20.94
C TRP A 70 3.35 -18.84 20.67
N ALA A 71 3.89 -19.38 19.58
CA ALA A 71 3.66 -20.77 19.19
C ALA A 71 4.19 -21.78 20.20
N GLN A 72 5.30 -21.46 20.87
CA GLN A 72 5.84 -22.30 21.95
C GLN A 72 4.96 -22.31 23.20
N GLN A 73 4.42 -21.15 23.58
CA GLN A 73 3.62 -21.01 24.78
C GLN A 73 2.14 -21.38 24.54
N HIS A 74 1.66 -21.21 23.34
CA HIS A 74 0.26 -21.38 22.94
C HIS A 74 0.13 -22.16 21.62
N PRO A 75 0.51 -23.44 21.58
CA PRO A 75 0.51 -24.23 20.34
C PRO A 75 -0.87 -24.33 19.69
N ASP A 76 -1.93 -24.30 20.50
CA ASP A 76 -3.32 -24.48 20.06
C ASP A 76 -4.11 -23.16 19.96
N ARG A 77 -3.51 -22.03 20.37
CA ARG A 77 -4.19 -20.71 20.28
C ARG A 77 -3.96 -20.03 18.95
N GLY A 78 -4.96 -19.23 18.53
CA GLY A 78 -4.99 -18.57 17.24
C GLY A 78 -3.84 -17.59 17.01
N LEU A 79 -3.03 -17.86 16.00
CA LEU A 79 -1.96 -17.02 15.49
C LEU A 79 -2.20 -16.69 14.02
N ALA A 80 -2.32 -15.40 13.69
CA ALA A 80 -2.31 -14.92 12.31
C ALA A 80 -1.02 -14.16 12.02
N VAL A 81 -0.41 -14.41 10.86
CA VAL A 81 0.73 -13.64 10.34
C VAL A 81 0.30 -12.86 9.11
N VAL A 82 0.55 -11.55 9.13
CA VAL A 82 0.20 -10.62 8.05
C VAL A 82 1.43 -10.32 7.22
N LEU A 83 1.37 -10.64 5.93
CA LEU A 83 2.46 -10.41 4.99
C LEU A 83 2.30 -9.02 4.37
N THR A 84 3.28 -8.14 4.63
CA THR A 84 3.17 -6.70 4.40
C THR A 84 3.93 -6.19 3.18
N GLY A 85 4.68 -7.05 2.49
CA GLY A 85 5.35 -6.76 1.23
C GLY A 85 6.77 -7.33 1.15
N THR A 86 7.76 -6.72 1.79
CA THR A 86 9.14 -7.20 1.73
C THR A 86 9.33 -8.60 2.30
N ASP A 87 8.55 -8.95 3.30
CA ASP A 87 8.50 -10.30 3.85
C ASP A 87 7.98 -11.32 2.82
N LEU A 88 6.91 -10.99 2.09
CA LEU A 88 6.31 -11.88 1.08
C LEU A 88 7.21 -12.04 -0.15
N TYR A 89 7.70 -10.94 -0.71
CA TYR A 89 8.37 -10.96 -2.03
C TYR A 89 9.89 -11.09 -1.97
N ARG A 90 10.49 -10.99 -0.77
CA ARG A 90 11.94 -11.12 -0.59
C ARG A 90 12.30 -12.05 0.55
N ASP A 91 11.80 -11.75 1.77
CA ASP A 91 12.35 -12.37 2.97
C ASP A 91 12.01 -13.88 3.05
N ILE A 92 10.79 -14.32 2.69
CA ILE A 92 10.43 -15.76 2.71
C ILE A 92 11.29 -16.62 1.77
N ALA A 93 11.86 -16.04 0.72
CA ALA A 93 12.76 -16.76 -0.17
C ALA A 93 14.17 -16.96 0.43
N GLN A 94 14.63 -16.06 1.30
CA GLN A 94 16.02 -15.95 1.73
C GLN A 94 16.22 -16.21 3.23
N ASP A 95 15.18 -16.03 4.06
CA ASP A 95 15.26 -16.03 5.52
C ASP A 95 14.48 -17.21 6.12
N ALA A 96 15.19 -18.06 6.87
CA ALA A 96 14.59 -19.25 7.49
C ALA A 96 13.57 -18.90 8.59
N GLN A 97 13.80 -17.81 9.34
CA GLN A 97 12.86 -17.38 10.39
C GLN A 97 11.57 -16.86 9.78
N ALA A 98 11.66 -16.14 8.65
CA ALA A 98 10.46 -15.72 7.92
C ALA A 98 9.63 -16.91 7.46
N ARG A 99 10.27 -17.94 6.87
CA ARG A 99 9.56 -19.19 6.48
C ARG A 99 8.94 -19.90 7.68
N HIS A 100 9.70 -20.05 8.76
CA HIS A 100 9.21 -20.70 9.98
C HIS A 100 8.00 -19.96 10.58
N SER A 101 7.99 -18.63 10.55
CA SER A 101 6.83 -17.83 10.97
C SER A 101 5.56 -18.18 10.19
N LEU A 102 5.69 -18.46 8.88
CA LEU A 102 4.55 -18.88 8.07
C LEU A 102 4.05 -20.27 8.45
N GLU A 103 4.97 -21.19 8.78
CA GLU A 103 4.63 -22.56 9.19
C GLU A 103 3.85 -22.57 10.50
N LEU A 104 4.29 -21.78 11.49
CA LEU A 104 3.69 -21.66 12.82
C LEU A 104 2.29 -21.02 12.78
N ALA A 105 2.02 -20.14 11.84
CA ALA A 105 0.74 -19.44 11.76
C ALA A 105 -0.40 -20.39 11.39
N GLN A 106 -1.56 -20.26 12.05
CA GLN A 106 -2.80 -20.90 11.66
C GLN A 106 -3.49 -20.18 10.51
N GLN A 107 -3.28 -18.87 10.40
CA GLN A 107 -3.82 -18.02 9.30
C GLN A 107 -2.73 -17.13 8.75
N LEU A 108 -2.66 -17.01 7.43
CA LEU A 108 -1.83 -16.06 6.71
C LEU A 108 -2.72 -14.98 6.10
N VAL A 109 -2.50 -13.74 6.46
CA VAL A 109 -3.26 -12.61 5.91
C VAL A 109 -2.44 -11.90 4.86
N LEU A 110 -3.01 -11.74 3.69
CA LEU A 110 -2.44 -11.09 2.53
C LEU A 110 -3.25 -9.84 2.20
N LEU A 111 -2.62 -8.82 1.61
CA LEU A 111 -3.22 -7.50 1.48
C LEU A 111 -3.73 -7.18 0.06
N GLN A 112 -3.58 -8.14 -0.89
CA GLN A 112 -4.06 -8.01 -2.26
C GLN A 112 -4.20 -9.38 -2.96
N GLU A 113 -4.89 -9.43 -4.11
CA GLU A 113 -5.36 -10.66 -4.77
C GLU A 113 -4.26 -11.54 -5.37
N CYS A 114 -3.13 -10.97 -5.82
CA CYS A 114 -2.02 -11.75 -6.39
C CYS A 114 -1.09 -12.36 -5.32
N ALA A 115 -1.15 -11.87 -4.09
CA ALA A 115 -0.26 -12.27 -3.00
C ALA A 115 -0.28 -13.79 -2.69
N PRO A 116 -1.42 -14.52 -2.78
CA PRO A 116 -1.41 -15.96 -2.59
C PRO A 116 -0.49 -16.72 -3.54
N LEU A 117 -0.27 -16.21 -4.75
CA LEU A 117 0.59 -16.85 -5.75
C LEU A 117 2.07 -16.84 -5.35
N ALA A 118 2.49 -15.85 -4.56
CA ALA A 118 3.85 -15.75 -4.04
C ALA A 118 4.13 -16.71 -2.86
N LEU A 119 3.08 -17.30 -2.25
CA LEU A 119 3.24 -18.30 -1.20
C LEU A 119 3.57 -19.68 -1.76
N PRO A 120 4.36 -20.49 -1.05
CA PRO A 120 4.46 -21.92 -1.30
C PRO A 120 3.08 -22.56 -1.37
N ALA A 121 2.86 -23.46 -2.33
CA ALA A 121 1.54 -24.07 -2.60
C ALA A 121 0.92 -24.69 -1.33
N ALA A 122 1.71 -25.34 -0.49
CA ALA A 122 1.26 -25.98 0.75
C ALA A 122 0.70 -24.98 1.79
N LEU A 123 1.08 -23.69 1.72
CA LEU A 123 0.63 -22.67 2.67
C LEU A 123 -0.58 -21.87 2.18
N ARG A 124 -0.92 -21.95 0.88
CA ARG A 124 -2.05 -21.22 0.30
C ARG A 124 -3.40 -21.54 0.94
N PRO A 125 -3.72 -22.81 1.33
CA PRO A 125 -5.01 -23.14 1.94
C PRO A 125 -5.29 -22.41 3.26
N LYS A 126 -4.26 -21.99 4.01
CA LYS A 126 -4.42 -21.21 5.25
C LYS A 126 -4.27 -19.71 5.03
N SER A 127 -4.26 -19.24 3.77
CA SER A 127 -4.17 -17.84 3.44
C SER A 127 -5.52 -17.23 3.09
N ARG A 128 -5.67 -15.95 3.41
CA ARG A 128 -6.83 -15.13 3.02
C ARG A 128 -6.39 -13.72 2.63
N VAL A 129 -7.12 -13.13 1.72
CA VAL A 129 -6.93 -11.72 1.36
C VAL A 129 -7.84 -10.86 2.21
N ILE A 130 -7.25 -9.88 2.92
CA ILE A 130 -7.97 -8.80 3.59
C ILE A 130 -7.42 -7.49 3.02
N PHE A 131 -8.18 -6.87 2.13
CA PHE A 131 -7.82 -5.56 1.63
C PHE A 131 -7.87 -4.53 2.74
N GLN A 132 -6.86 -3.67 2.77
CA GLN A 132 -6.84 -2.52 3.66
C GLN A 132 -7.80 -1.45 3.13
N SER A 133 -8.27 -0.57 4.02
CA SER A 133 -9.29 0.42 3.69
C SER A 133 -8.92 1.83 4.11
N CYS A 134 -9.61 2.78 3.50
CA CYS A 134 -9.64 4.17 3.96
C CYS A 134 -11.00 4.82 3.66
N SER A 135 -11.28 5.93 4.36
CA SER A 135 -12.47 6.73 4.08
C SER A 135 -12.45 7.28 2.65
N ALA A 136 -13.60 7.27 1.99
CA ALA A 136 -13.76 7.94 0.70
C ALA A 136 -13.63 9.46 0.84
N ARG A 137 -13.21 10.10 -0.24
CA ARG A 137 -13.22 11.56 -0.36
C ARG A 137 -13.95 11.97 -1.62
N THR A 138 -14.69 13.04 -1.54
CA THR A 138 -15.35 13.62 -2.72
C THR A 138 -14.31 14.10 -3.72
N PRO A 139 -14.37 13.68 -4.99
CA PRO A 139 -13.50 14.20 -6.03
C PRO A 139 -13.57 15.74 -6.12
N GLN A 140 -12.44 16.38 -6.33
CA GLN A 140 -12.37 17.83 -6.49
C GLN A 140 -12.20 18.20 -7.97
N HIS A 141 -12.68 19.38 -8.34
CA HIS A 141 -12.42 19.95 -9.66
C HIS A 141 -10.91 20.13 -9.86
N LYS A 142 -10.43 19.69 -11.01
CA LYS A 142 -9.00 19.72 -11.39
C LYS A 142 -8.79 20.77 -12.48
N THR A 143 -7.61 21.40 -12.48
CA THR A 143 -7.26 22.40 -13.52
C THR A 143 -7.11 21.73 -14.88
N THR A 144 -7.44 22.45 -15.96
CA THR A 144 -7.17 22.02 -17.33
C THR A 144 -5.87 22.60 -17.91
N ARG A 145 -5.16 23.46 -17.14
CA ARG A 145 -3.96 24.14 -17.62
C ARG A 145 -2.73 23.24 -17.67
N GLN A 146 -2.65 22.28 -16.76
CA GLN A 146 -1.52 21.38 -16.63
C GLN A 146 -1.92 20.06 -15.97
N LEU A 147 -1.29 18.98 -16.35
CA LEU A 147 -1.37 17.70 -15.67
C LEU A 147 -0.62 17.79 -14.33
N ARG A 148 -1.31 17.51 -13.21
CA ARG A 148 -0.71 17.39 -11.88
C ARG A 148 -0.57 15.94 -11.50
N VAL A 149 0.65 15.43 -11.44
CA VAL A 149 1.02 14.08 -11.02
C VAL A 149 1.52 14.13 -9.59
N LEU A 150 1.09 13.21 -8.77
CA LEU A 150 1.57 13.06 -7.39
C LEU A 150 2.24 11.71 -7.22
N VAL A 151 3.47 11.71 -6.71
CA VAL A 151 4.17 10.53 -6.21
C VAL A 151 4.14 10.57 -4.69
N VAL A 152 3.75 9.47 -4.03
CA VAL A 152 3.76 9.36 -2.57
C VAL A 152 4.54 8.12 -2.16
N GLY A 153 5.68 8.34 -1.53
CA GLY A 153 6.57 7.29 -1.02
C GLY A 153 7.89 7.87 -0.53
N HIS A 154 8.46 7.27 0.49
CA HIS A 154 9.82 7.65 0.90
C HIS A 154 10.80 7.36 -0.22
N LEU A 155 11.81 8.21 -0.35
CA LEU A 155 12.91 7.98 -1.31
C LEU A 155 13.77 6.83 -0.80
N ARG A 156 13.57 5.67 -1.41
CA ARG A 156 14.31 4.41 -1.15
C ARG A 156 14.15 3.47 -2.35
N GLU A 157 15.01 2.47 -2.42
CA GLU A 157 15.10 1.56 -3.55
C GLU A 157 13.77 0.92 -3.95
N GLU A 158 13.04 0.33 -3.00
CA GLU A 158 11.78 -0.38 -3.28
C GLU A 158 10.67 0.52 -3.85
N LYS A 159 10.79 1.84 -3.68
CA LYS A 159 9.85 2.84 -4.23
C LYS A 159 10.27 3.38 -5.59
N SER A 160 11.44 2.97 -6.08
CA SER A 160 11.99 3.32 -7.40
C SER A 160 11.87 4.81 -7.79
N PRO A 161 12.36 5.74 -6.96
CA PRO A 161 12.32 7.16 -7.33
C PRO A 161 13.11 7.44 -8.62
N GLN A 162 14.11 6.63 -8.95
CA GLN A 162 14.90 6.74 -10.17
C GLN A 162 14.05 6.67 -11.43
N THR A 163 13.03 5.81 -11.48
CA THR A 163 12.11 5.72 -12.62
C THR A 163 11.38 7.04 -12.85
N VAL A 164 10.94 7.69 -11.75
CA VAL A 164 10.31 9.02 -11.81
C VAL A 164 11.28 10.07 -12.30
N TRP A 165 12.50 10.05 -11.78
CA TRP A 165 13.55 11.02 -12.15
C TRP A 165 13.98 10.89 -13.60
N GLN A 166 14.11 9.66 -14.11
CA GLN A 166 14.41 9.42 -15.52
C GLN A 166 13.27 9.90 -16.42
N ALA A 167 12.01 9.59 -16.07
CA ALA A 167 10.85 10.11 -16.79
C ALA A 167 10.80 11.66 -16.76
N ALA A 168 11.09 12.27 -15.61
CA ALA A 168 11.15 13.74 -15.51
C ALA A 168 12.22 14.34 -16.43
N ARG A 169 13.39 13.72 -16.57
CA ARG A 169 14.43 14.15 -17.50
C ARG A 169 14.00 14.03 -18.97
N LEU A 170 13.34 12.93 -19.34
CA LEU A 170 12.79 12.74 -20.68
C LEU A 170 11.73 13.81 -21.03
N LEU A 171 11.01 14.29 -20.02
CA LEU A 171 9.95 15.28 -20.15
C LEU A 171 10.38 16.72 -19.85
N ARG A 172 11.69 16.97 -19.68
CA ARG A 172 12.18 18.27 -19.20
C ARG A 172 11.67 19.46 -20.02
N ASP A 173 11.65 19.30 -21.34
CA ASP A 173 11.27 20.36 -22.27
C ASP A 173 9.76 20.31 -22.65
N GLN A 174 8.97 19.51 -21.94
CA GLN A 174 7.54 19.35 -22.18
C GLN A 174 6.72 20.23 -21.22
N PRO A 175 6.05 21.29 -21.70
CA PRO A 175 5.23 22.15 -20.86
C PRO A 175 3.93 21.47 -20.42
N GLY A 176 3.28 22.04 -19.42
CA GLY A 176 1.96 21.59 -18.98
C GLY A 176 1.96 20.33 -18.12
N LEU A 177 3.09 19.98 -17.52
CA LEU A 177 3.25 18.86 -16.61
C LEU A 177 3.87 19.33 -15.28
N LEU A 178 3.38 18.80 -14.16
CA LEU A 178 3.94 19.00 -12.83
C LEU A 178 3.93 17.69 -12.05
N ILE A 179 5.09 17.28 -11.55
CA ILE A 179 5.28 16.06 -10.75
C ILE A 179 5.69 16.48 -9.34
N ASP A 180 4.77 16.35 -8.38
CA ASP A 180 5.05 16.52 -6.96
C ASP A 180 5.41 15.17 -6.33
N HIS A 181 6.53 15.08 -5.59
CA HIS A 181 6.94 13.88 -4.88
C HIS A 181 6.94 14.13 -3.37
N VAL A 182 6.08 13.41 -2.65
CA VAL A 182 5.93 13.46 -1.20
C VAL A 182 6.55 12.23 -0.57
N GLY A 183 7.50 12.45 0.36
CA GLY A 183 8.17 11.40 1.12
C GLY A 183 9.53 11.86 1.64
N ALA A 184 9.96 11.33 2.78
CA ALA A 184 11.30 11.58 3.30
C ALA A 184 12.35 10.80 2.50
N ALA A 185 13.56 11.33 2.41
CA ALA A 185 14.72 10.56 1.98
C ALA A 185 15.21 9.72 3.18
N LEU A 186 15.30 8.39 2.98
CA LEU A 186 15.74 7.49 4.04
C LEU A 186 17.27 7.34 4.13
N ALA A 187 18.01 7.92 3.18
CA ALA A 187 19.45 8.08 3.22
C ALA A 187 19.85 9.39 2.51
N PRO A 188 20.97 10.04 2.88
CA PRO A 188 21.41 11.31 2.29
C PRO A 188 21.51 11.29 0.76
N VAL A 189 22.02 10.21 0.18
CA VAL A 189 22.17 10.06 -1.28
C VAL A 189 20.84 10.23 -2.04
N TRP A 190 19.73 9.82 -1.45
CA TRP A 190 18.41 9.99 -2.07
C TRP A 190 17.97 11.46 -2.11
N ALA A 191 18.29 12.22 -1.06
CA ALA A 191 18.01 13.66 -1.01
C ALA A 191 18.85 14.43 -2.03
N GLU A 192 20.15 14.13 -2.10
CA GLU A 192 21.07 14.73 -3.07
C GLU A 192 20.60 14.52 -4.51
N GLN A 193 20.24 13.27 -4.85
CA GLN A 193 19.73 12.95 -6.19
C GLN A 193 18.41 13.67 -6.50
N ALA A 194 17.48 13.71 -5.53
CA ALA A 194 16.20 14.41 -5.73
C ALA A 194 16.39 15.91 -5.97
N LEU A 195 17.30 16.56 -5.21
CA LEU A 195 17.63 17.97 -5.38
C LEU A 195 18.30 18.25 -6.73
N ALA A 196 19.21 17.38 -7.18
CA ALA A 196 19.82 17.47 -8.50
C ALA A 196 18.76 17.41 -9.62
N VAL A 197 17.81 16.45 -9.51
CA VAL A 197 16.70 16.37 -10.49
C VAL A 197 15.80 17.61 -10.44
N MET A 198 15.51 18.16 -9.27
CA MET A 198 14.74 19.42 -9.16
C MET A 198 15.45 20.59 -9.84
N HIS A 199 16.78 20.64 -9.77
CA HIS A 199 17.56 21.67 -10.46
C HIS A 199 17.47 21.52 -11.99
N ASP A 200 17.60 20.31 -12.50
CA ASP A 200 17.62 20.01 -13.93
C ASP A 200 16.24 19.98 -14.58
N CYS A 201 15.19 19.68 -13.80
CA CYS A 201 13.83 19.44 -14.27
C CYS A 201 12.81 20.25 -13.44
N PRO A 202 12.52 21.51 -13.80
CA PRO A 202 11.64 22.40 -13.02
C PRO A 202 10.22 21.89 -12.79
N GLN A 203 9.74 20.96 -13.64
CA GLN A 203 8.44 20.31 -13.48
C GLN A 203 8.42 19.22 -12.41
N TYR A 204 9.58 18.74 -11.91
CA TYR A 204 9.68 17.82 -10.78
C TYR A 204 9.97 18.57 -9.48
N ARG A 205 9.20 18.28 -8.43
CA ARG A 205 9.38 18.90 -7.10
C ARG A 205 9.32 17.83 -6.02
N TRP A 206 10.41 17.66 -5.30
CA TRP A 206 10.42 16.88 -4.07
C TRP A 206 10.02 17.76 -2.89
N LEU A 207 8.96 17.38 -2.17
CA LEU A 207 8.33 18.18 -1.12
C LEU A 207 8.71 17.69 0.30
N GLY A 208 9.57 16.68 0.39
CA GLY A 208 9.87 16.04 1.67
C GLY A 208 8.67 15.29 2.25
N ALA A 209 8.76 14.93 3.52
CA ALA A 209 7.65 14.30 4.24
C ALA A 209 6.56 15.32 4.57
N LEU A 210 5.31 14.92 4.36
CA LEU A 210 4.15 15.71 4.74
C LEU A 210 3.26 14.95 5.73
N PRO A 211 2.50 15.64 6.58
CA PRO A 211 1.45 15.01 7.40
C PRO A 211 0.46 14.24 6.52
N HIS A 212 -0.05 13.12 7.04
CA HIS A 212 -0.95 12.23 6.31
C HIS A 212 -2.16 12.97 5.71
N GLU A 213 -2.80 13.85 6.47
CA GLU A 213 -3.94 14.62 5.98
C GLU A 213 -3.58 15.59 4.84
N ALA A 214 -2.40 16.22 4.90
CA ALA A 214 -1.90 17.06 3.83
C ALA A 214 -1.62 16.24 2.55
N THR A 215 -1.06 15.04 2.70
CA THR A 215 -0.83 14.09 1.61
C THR A 215 -2.15 13.66 0.98
N ARG A 216 -3.16 13.30 1.78
CA ARG A 216 -4.50 12.94 1.31
C ARG A 216 -5.18 14.05 0.51
N ARG A 217 -5.02 15.31 0.93
CA ARG A 217 -5.52 16.49 0.16
C ARG A 217 -4.81 16.64 -1.17
N ARG A 218 -3.51 16.35 -1.23
CA ARG A 218 -2.76 16.39 -2.50
C ARG A 218 -3.19 15.29 -3.44
N ILE A 219 -3.41 14.06 -2.94
CA ILE A 219 -3.97 12.96 -3.74
C ILE A 219 -5.30 13.38 -4.36
N GLN A 220 -6.20 13.96 -3.56
CA GLN A 220 -7.53 14.40 -4.01
C GLN A 220 -7.47 15.47 -5.12
N ARG A 221 -6.43 16.32 -5.12
CA ARG A 221 -6.22 17.41 -6.08
C ARG A 221 -5.40 17.02 -7.30
N ALA A 222 -4.67 15.92 -7.25
CA ALA A 222 -3.87 15.43 -8.37
C ALA A 222 -4.77 14.84 -9.47
N HIS A 223 -4.34 14.95 -10.71
CA HIS A 223 -4.97 14.26 -11.84
C HIS A 223 -4.65 12.77 -11.81
N LEU A 224 -3.40 12.44 -11.40
CA LEU A 224 -2.88 11.10 -11.33
C LEU A 224 -2.07 10.89 -10.04
N LEU A 225 -2.20 9.71 -9.45
CA LEU A 225 -1.17 9.15 -8.58
C LEU A 225 -0.20 8.35 -9.45
N LEU A 226 1.10 8.56 -9.29
CA LEU A 226 2.14 7.74 -9.88
C LEU A 226 2.78 6.86 -8.80
N HIS A 227 2.78 5.54 -9.04
CA HIS A 227 3.27 4.54 -8.08
C HIS A 227 4.26 3.57 -8.74
N PRO A 228 5.56 3.91 -8.82
CA PRO A 228 6.57 3.19 -9.61
C PRO A 228 7.28 2.07 -8.84
N SER A 229 6.74 1.61 -7.72
CA SER A 229 7.41 0.69 -6.80
C SER A 229 7.87 -0.62 -7.45
N LEU A 230 9.02 -1.13 -7.01
CA LEU A 230 9.55 -2.45 -7.42
C LEU A 230 8.84 -3.59 -6.69
N MET A 231 8.27 -3.32 -5.53
CA MET A 231 7.69 -4.34 -4.65
C MET A 231 6.64 -3.72 -3.72
N GLU A 232 5.46 -4.35 -3.62
CA GLU A 232 4.37 -3.91 -2.75
C GLU A 232 3.58 -5.10 -2.19
N GLY A 233 3.24 -5.03 -0.90
CA GLY A 233 2.31 -5.97 -0.27
C GLY A 233 0.85 -5.55 -0.42
N GLY A 234 0.60 -4.26 -0.20
CA GLY A 234 -0.69 -3.59 -0.34
C GLY A 234 -0.48 -2.10 -0.12
N ALA A 235 -0.37 -1.34 -1.21
CA ALA A 235 0.02 0.07 -1.17
C ALA A 235 -1.13 0.96 -0.66
N HIS A 236 -1.03 1.48 0.56
CA HIS A 236 -2.02 2.39 1.15
C HIS A 236 -2.35 3.55 0.22
N VAL A 237 -1.35 4.10 -0.45
CA VAL A 237 -1.51 5.24 -1.34
C VAL A 237 -2.38 4.94 -2.55
N ILE A 238 -2.35 3.71 -3.08
CA ILE A 238 -3.24 3.28 -4.19
C ILE A 238 -4.69 3.28 -3.71
N MET A 239 -5.01 2.65 -2.57
CA MET A 239 -6.38 2.67 -2.06
C MET A 239 -6.86 4.09 -1.74
N GLU A 240 -5.97 4.94 -1.23
CA GLU A 240 -6.26 6.34 -0.95
C GLU A 240 -6.58 7.14 -2.21
N ALA A 241 -5.85 6.90 -3.30
CA ALA A 241 -6.11 7.51 -4.60
C ALA A 241 -7.45 7.04 -5.18
N VAL A 242 -7.65 5.72 -5.23
CA VAL A 242 -8.89 5.10 -5.72
C VAL A 242 -10.10 5.62 -4.94
N ARG A 243 -10.05 5.66 -3.62
CA ARG A 243 -11.13 6.17 -2.74
C ARG A 243 -11.29 7.70 -2.77
N SER A 244 -10.40 8.41 -3.45
CA SER A 244 -10.48 9.87 -3.68
C SER A 244 -10.85 10.21 -5.13
N GLY A 245 -11.13 9.22 -5.98
CA GLY A 245 -11.43 9.42 -7.40
C GLY A 245 -10.21 9.89 -8.21
N THR A 246 -8.99 9.58 -7.74
CA THR A 246 -7.75 9.90 -8.43
C THR A 246 -7.20 8.63 -9.06
N PRO A 247 -7.16 8.53 -10.41
CA PRO A 247 -6.61 7.39 -11.11
C PRO A 247 -5.11 7.23 -10.88
N VAL A 248 -4.60 6.04 -11.16
CA VAL A 248 -3.23 5.63 -10.82
C VAL A 248 -2.47 5.24 -12.08
N LEU A 249 -1.22 5.67 -12.22
CA LEU A 249 -0.23 5.00 -13.07
C LEU A 249 0.69 4.19 -12.16
N ALA A 250 0.88 2.90 -12.44
CA ALA A 250 1.62 2.02 -11.56
C ALA A 250 2.57 1.11 -12.35
N SER A 251 3.71 0.78 -11.74
CA SER A 251 4.56 -0.31 -12.23
C SER A 251 3.79 -1.64 -12.19
N ARG A 252 4.03 -2.52 -13.17
CA ARG A 252 3.38 -3.83 -13.28
C ARG A 252 4.08 -4.84 -12.36
N VAL A 253 3.84 -4.72 -11.07
CA VAL A 253 4.26 -5.68 -10.04
C VAL A 253 3.04 -6.28 -9.36
N ASP A 254 3.16 -7.51 -8.85
CA ASP A 254 2.03 -8.28 -8.28
C ASP A 254 1.24 -7.49 -7.24
N GLY A 255 1.94 -6.72 -6.39
CA GLY A 255 1.30 -5.88 -5.38
C GLY A 255 0.36 -4.83 -5.96
N ASN A 256 0.73 -4.22 -7.07
CA ASN A 256 -0.08 -3.23 -7.77
C ASN A 256 -1.18 -3.91 -8.59
N VAL A 257 -0.84 -5.02 -9.27
CA VAL A 257 -1.81 -5.81 -10.07
C VAL A 257 -2.93 -6.35 -9.18
N GLY A 258 -2.60 -6.88 -8.00
CA GLY A 258 -3.60 -7.39 -7.06
C GLY A 258 -4.51 -6.31 -6.47
N MET A 259 -4.10 -5.04 -6.48
CA MET A 259 -4.94 -3.92 -6.04
C MET A 259 -5.78 -3.33 -7.17
N LEU A 260 -5.22 -3.16 -8.38
CA LEU A 260 -5.84 -2.46 -9.51
C LEU A 260 -6.52 -3.40 -10.51
N GLY A 261 -6.18 -4.69 -10.48
CA GLY A 261 -6.68 -5.71 -11.42
C GLY A 261 -5.74 -5.97 -12.60
N PRO A 262 -5.76 -7.19 -13.20
CA PRO A 262 -4.80 -7.59 -14.24
C PRO A 262 -4.93 -6.78 -15.54
N ASP A 263 -6.14 -6.31 -15.86
CA ASP A 263 -6.45 -5.61 -17.12
C ASP A 263 -6.48 -4.08 -16.97
N TYR A 264 -5.87 -3.57 -15.90
CA TYR A 264 -5.80 -2.13 -15.65
C TYR A 264 -4.93 -1.44 -16.69
N ALA A 265 -5.45 -0.37 -17.32
CA ALA A 265 -4.81 0.29 -18.46
C ALA A 265 -3.64 1.22 -18.09
N GLY A 266 -3.42 1.48 -16.80
CA GLY A 266 -2.41 2.41 -16.28
C GLY A 266 -1.09 1.77 -15.87
N TYR A 267 -0.78 0.56 -16.35
CA TYR A 267 0.49 -0.09 -16.05
C TYR A 267 1.59 0.32 -17.02
N PHE A 268 2.81 0.38 -16.49
CA PHE A 268 4.07 0.39 -17.23
C PHE A 268 5.00 -0.66 -16.62
N GLU A 269 5.95 -1.17 -17.42
CA GLU A 269 6.91 -2.15 -16.92
C GLU A 269 7.84 -1.54 -15.89
N CYS A 270 8.25 -2.36 -14.92
CA CYS A 270 9.06 -1.92 -13.79
C CYS A 270 10.39 -1.31 -14.27
N GLY A 271 10.64 -0.05 -13.93
CA GLY A 271 11.83 0.69 -14.35
C GLY A 271 11.73 1.34 -15.74
N ASP A 272 10.68 1.08 -16.52
CA ASP A 272 10.51 1.67 -17.85
C ASP A 272 10.06 3.13 -17.77
N ALA A 273 11.05 4.01 -17.69
CA ALA A 273 10.83 5.45 -17.64
C ALA A 273 10.34 6.02 -18.98
N ALA A 274 10.62 5.37 -20.12
CA ALA A 274 10.15 5.83 -21.43
C ALA A 274 8.65 5.56 -21.59
N ALA A 275 8.18 4.34 -21.31
CA ALA A 275 6.76 4.02 -21.31
C ALA A 275 5.97 4.89 -20.30
N LEU A 276 6.56 5.17 -19.12
CA LEU A 276 5.96 6.10 -18.17
C LEU A 276 5.85 7.51 -18.74
N ALA A 277 6.89 8.02 -19.41
CA ALA A 277 6.88 9.34 -20.02
C ALA A 277 5.78 9.44 -21.10
N ASP A 278 5.63 8.43 -21.95
CA ASP A 278 4.58 8.37 -22.98
C ASP A 278 3.18 8.39 -22.37
N LEU A 279 2.94 7.62 -21.29
CA LEU A 279 1.66 7.64 -20.56
C LEU A 279 1.37 9.04 -19.97
N LEU A 280 2.37 9.69 -19.42
CA LEU A 280 2.24 11.04 -18.85
C LEU A 280 1.93 12.09 -19.93
N LEU A 281 2.56 12.01 -21.10
CA LEU A 281 2.27 12.89 -22.24
C LEU A 281 0.84 12.72 -22.73
N ARG A 282 0.38 11.49 -22.91
CA ARG A 282 -1.01 11.21 -23.30
C ARG A 282 -2.00 11.80 -22.31
N CYS A 283 -1.79 11.58 -21.01
CA CYS A 283 -2.66 12.15 -19.97
C CYS A 283 -2.60 13.68 -19.94
N ARG A 284 -1.44 14.31 -20.20
CA ARG A 284 -1.30 15.76 -20.29
C ARG A 284 -2.12 16.33 -21.46
N ASP A 285 -1.99 15.71 -22.63
CA ASP A 285 -2.68 16.16 -23.82
C ASP A 285 -4.21 16.07 -23.64
N GLU A 286 -4.71 15.02 -23.00
CA GLU A 286 -6.13 14.90 -22.64
C GLU A 286 -6.60 15.99 -21.66
N VAL A 287 -5.78 16.33 -20.65
CA VAL A 287 -6.09 17.41 -19.69
C VAL A 287 -6.16 18.76 -20.40
N GLN A 288 -5.25 19.03 -21.34
CA GLN A 288 -5.19 20.31 -22.07
C GLN A 288 -6.27 20.42 -23.15
N ALA A 289 -6.65 19.31 -23.78
CA ALA A 289 -7.73 19.29 -24.77
C ALA A 289 -9.13 19.48 -24.14
N GLY A 290 -9.26 19.30 -22.83
CA GLY A 290 -10.56 19.25 -22.16
C GLY A 290 -11.25 17.89 -22.34
N SER A 291 -12.45 17.74 -21.73
CA SER A 291 -13.14 16.42 -21.76
C SER A 291 -13.49 16.02 -23.19
N PRO A 292 -13.18 14.80 -23.65
CA PRO A 292 -13.51 14.27 -24.98
C PRO A 292 -15.00 14.28 -25.31
N ALA A 293 -15.86 14.34 -24.30
CA ALA A 293 -17.32 14.45 -24.49
C ALA A 293 -17.74 15.65 -25.37
N LEU A 294 -16.85 16.66 -25.53
CA LEU A 294 -17.06 17.79 -26.40
C LEU A 294 -16.61 17.55 -27.86
N HIS A 295 -15.88 16.48 -28.14
CA HIS A 295 -15.27 16.23 -29.45
C HIS A 295 -15.80 15.00 -30.20
N GLY A 296 -16.89 14.33 -29.71
CA GLY A 296 -17.55 13.26 -30.45
C GLY A 296 -16.72 11.99 -30.68
N LEU A 297 -15.67 11.71 -29.87
CA LEU A 297 -14.88 10.52 -30.00
C LEU A 297 -15.63 9.30 -29.42
N PRO A 298 -15.64 8.15 -30.13
CA PRO A 298 -16.44 6.97 -29.76
C PRO A 298 -15.88 6.15 -28.59
N SER A 299 -14.70 6.51 -28.04
CA SER A 299 -14.03 5.76 -26.98
C SER A 299 -13.61 6.66 -25.84
N PRO A 300 -13.68 6.18 -24.57
CA PRO A 300 -13.22 6.96 -23.41
C PRO A 300 -11.72 7.28 -23.53
N SER A 301 -11.32 8.46 -23.07
CA SER A 301 -9.92 8.85 -22.95
C SER A 301 -9.17 7.94 -21.97
N LEU A 302 -7.83 7.95 -22.00
CA LEU A 302 -7.04 7.16 -21.06
C LEU A 302 -7.39 7.52 -19.62
N LEU A 303 -7.44 8.81 -19.27
CA LEU A 303 -7.79 9.26 -17.92
C LEU A 303 -9.18 8.80 -17.48
N GLU A 304 -10.18 8.90 -18.36
CA GLU A 304 -11.54 8.42 -18.08
C GLU A 304 -11.56 6.91 -17.87
N ARG A 305 -10.85 6.15 -18.71
CA ARG A 305 -10.71 4.70 -18.58
C ARG A 305 -10.05 4.33 -17.26
N LEU A 306 -8.94 4.99 -16.90
CA LEU A 306 -8.26 4.75 -15.62
C LEU A 306 -9.17 5.08 -14.43
N GLN A 307 -9.91 6.18 -14.50
CA GLN A 307 -10.84 6.58 -13.45
C GLN A 307 -11.98 5.57 -13.29
N GLN A 308 -12.54 5.08 -14.40
CA GLN A 308 -13.59 4.06 -14.38
C GLN A 308 -13.08 2.75 -13.77
N GLN A 309 -11.89 2.27 -14.19
CA GLN A 309 -11.29 1.04 -13.66
C GLN A 309 -10.95 1.16 -12.16
N CYS A 310 -10.40 2.29 -11.73
CA CYS A 310 -10.20 2.59 -10.30
C CYS A 310 -11.52 2.60 -9.54
N GLY A 311 -12.57 3.20 -10.11
CA GLY A 311 -13.92 3.21 -9.52
C GLY A 311 -14.49 1.81 -9.28
N GLN A 312 -14.26 0.87 -10.21
CA GLN A 312 -14.66 -0.53 -10.05
C GLN A 312 -13.94 -1.23 -8.90
N ARG A 313 -12.71 -0.83 -8.56
CA ARG A 313 -11.93 -1.37 -7.45
C ARG A 313 -12.24 -0.68 -6.10
N ALA A 314 -12.84 0.50 -6.08
CA ALA A 314 -13.10 1.29 -4.88
C ALA A 314 -13.86 0.54 -3.77
N PRO A 315 -14.86 -0.33 -4.05
CA PRO A 315 -15.54 -1.11 -3.02
C PRO A 315 -14.64 -2.09 -2.25
N LEU A 316 -13.51 -2.54 -2.83
CA LEU A 316 -12.56 -3.42 -2.14
C LEU A 316 -11.90 -2.72 -0.95
N PHE A 317 -11.76 -1.40 -1.01
CA PHE A 317 -11.09 -0.57 -0.01
C PHE A 317 -12.08 0.11 0.94
N ASP A 318 -13.27 -0.46 1.11
CA ASP A 318 -14.30 0.07 2.01
C ASP A 318 -14.02 -0.33 3.47
N PRO A 319 -14.05 0.61 4.45
CA PRO A 319 -13.82 0.32 5.86
C PRO A 319 -14.76 -0.72 6.47
N ALA A 320 -16.02 -0.79 6.01
CA ALA A 320 -16.96 -1.79 6.52
C ALA A 320 -16.56 -3.20 6.09
N ARG A 321 -16.02 -3.35 4.87
CA ARG A 321 -15.54 -4.63 4.33
C ARG A 321 -14.28 -5.12 5.06
N GLU A 322 -13.28 -4.24 5.26
CA GLU A 322 -12.08 -4.57 6.04
C GLU A 322 -12.45 -4.98 7.48
N ARG A 323 -13.31 -4.19 8.14
CA ARG A 323 -13.78 -4.48 9.50
C ARG A 323 -14.49 -5.83 9.60
N ALA A 324 -15.40 -6.13 8.69
CA ALA A 324 -16.11 -7.41 8.68
C ALA A 324 -15.14 -8.59 8.55
N ALA A 325 -14.16 -8.49 7.65
CA ALA A 325 -13.15 -9.52 7.45
C ALA A 325 -12.22 -9.69 8.69
N LEU A 326 -11.85 -8.59 9.35
CA LEU A 326 -11.06 -8.63 10.58
C LEU A 326 -11.83 -9.22 11.76
N LEU A 327 -13.10 -8.89 11.92
CA LEU A 327 -13.95 -9.48 12.97
C LEU A 327 -14.14 -10.99 12.76
N ALA A 328 -14.30 -11.43 11.51
CA ALA A 328 -14.34 -12.85 11.17
C ALA A 328 -13.01 -13.55 11.49
N LEU A 329 -11.86 -12.95 11.10
CA LEU A 329 -10.54 -13.46 11.46
C LEU A 329 -10.38 -13.59 12.98
N GLY A 330 -10.72 -12.53 13.75
CA GLY A 330 -10.62 -12.55 15.22
C GLY A 330 -11.50 -13.64 15.84
N ALA A 331 -12.72 -13.84 15.34
CA ALA A 331 -13.61 -14.90 15.81
C ALA A 331 -13.02 -16.30 15.55
N GLU A 332 -12.43 -16.54 14.39
CA GLU A 332 -11.79 -17.81 14.05
C GLU A 332 -10.54 -18.09 14.89
N LEU A 333 -9.71 -17.06 15.14
CA LEU A 333 -8.52 -17.20 15.99
C LEU A 333 -8.89 -17.53 17.43
N LEU A 334 -10.00 -17.01 17.93
CA LEU A 334 -10.48 -17.23 19.29
C LEU A 334 -11.35 -18.50 19.45
N ALA A 335 -11.89 -19.03 18.35
CA ALA A 335 -12.68 -20.28 18.37
C ALA A 335 -11.82 -21.54 18.45
N ARG A 336 -10.51 -21.45 18.26
CA ARG A 336 -9.57 -22.57 18.39
C ARG A 336 -9.19 -22.71 19.85
N PRO A 337 -9.33 -23.91 20.42
CA PRO A 337 -9.04 -24.19 21.84
C PRO A 337 -7.60 -23.90 22.21
#